data_0dde3f2fafeb3918aac5073131b6eea8
#
_entry.id   0dde3f2fafeb3918aac5073131b6eea8
#
_cell.length_a   1.000
_cell.length_b   1.000
_cell.length_c   1.000
_cell.angle_alpha   90.00
_cell.angle_beta   90.00
_cell.angle_gamma   90.00
#
_symmetry.space_group_name_H-M   'P 1'
#
loop_
_entity.id
_entity.type
_entity.pdbx_description
1 polymer ?
#
loop_
_entity_poly.entity_id
_entity_poly.type
_entity_poly.pdbx_seq_one_letter_code
_entity_poly.pdbx_strand_id
1 'polypeptide(L)'
;MRFVSIDFETANASPLSACSIGVVVFEDGVPVKSLVSLIQPPEEFGKFNWYNVKIHGIKQSMVQDAPTFDQVWERIREDVAGGIVVCHNAVFDTSVLRRLLEYYRIKVPEFRYICTVKVSQKLWPELENHKLDTVSEALGIRLNHHEALSDSMACGLILAKAIEEKQCDSVEALAEEIGMRLGSVSKKKIVSCSTAEEVRRQSLKKAGTRHYRRRRKQSTDNQEGEQTI
;
A
#
# COMPACT_ATOMS: atom_id res chain seq x y z
N MET A 1 -4.10 7.85 -19.58
CA MET A 1 -3.72 6.94 -18.46
C MET A 1 -4.39 7.42 -17.17
N ARG A 2 -5.00 6.52 -16.36
CA ARG A 2 -5.67 6.88 -15.10
C ARG A 2 -5.18 6.00 -13.95
N PHE A 3 -4.90 6.63 -12.79
CA PHE A 3 -4.60 5.95 -11.53
C PHE A 3 -5.06 6.79 -10.33
N VAL A 4 -5.10 6.20 -9.15
CA VAL A 4 -5.50 6.88 -7.91
C VAL A 4 -4.44 6.68 -6.83
N SER A 5 -3.92 7.75 -6.26
CA SER A 5 -3.03 7.68 -5.11
C SER A 5 -3.82 7.78 -3.81
N ILE A 6 -3.39 7.02 -2.81
CA ILE A 6 -4.04 6.94 -1.50
C ILE A 6 -2.96 6.95 -0.42
N ASP A 7 -3.25 7.67 0.65
CA ASP A 7 -2.48 7.68 1.88
C ASP A 7 -3.39 7.68 3.10
N PHE A 8 -3.07 6.90 4.13
CA PHE A 8 -3.81 6.80 5.37
C PHE A 8 -2.98 7.25 6.56
N GLU A 9 -3.62 8.01 7.48
CA GLU A 9 -3.12 8.18 8.83
C GLU A 9 -3.89 7.29 9.81
N THR A 10 -3.19 6.73 10.79
CA THR A 10 -3.77 5.82 11.79
C THR A 10 -3.58 6.34 13.21
N ALA A 11 -4.59 6.18 14.07
CA ALA A 11 -4.56 6.59 15.47
C ALA A 11 -3.55 5.76 16.31
N ASN A 12 -3.26 4.52 15.88
CA ASN A 12 -2.34 3.60 16.53
C ASN A 12 -1.86 2.51 15.54
N ALA A 13 -1.18 1.47 16.03
CA ALA A 13 -0.63 0.41 15.20
C ALA A 13 -1.69 -0.53 14.56
N SER A 14 -2.96 -0.43 14.94
CA SER A 14 -4.02 -1.23 14.31
C SER A 14 -4.37 -0.68 12.93
N PRO A 15 -4.45 -1.49 11.89
CA PRO A 15 -4.93 -1.05 10.58
C PRO A 15 -6.41 -0.63 10.57
N LEU A 16 -7.16 -0.93 11.63
CA LEU A 16 -8.55 -0.51 11.81
C LEU A 16 -8.68 0.87 12.48
N SER A 17 -7.56 1.48 12.88
CA SER A 17 -7.55 2.78 13.53
C SER A 17 -7.34 3.96 12.58
N ALA A 18 -7.69 3.82 11.30
CA ALA A 18 -7.56 4.93 10.35
C ALA A 18 -8.29 6.18 10.85
N CYS A 19 -7.58 7.31 10.91
CA CYS A 19 -8.11 8.59 11.40
C CYS A 19 -8.09 9.69 10.33
N SER A 20 -7.43 9.46 9.20
CA SER A 20 -7.48 10.31 8.02
C SER A 20 -7.20 9.51 6.76
N ILE A 21 -7.68 10.00 5.63
CA ILE A 21 -7.36 9.51 4.30
C ILE A 21 -7.21 10.68 3.33
N GLY A 22 -6.18 10.64 2.50
CA GLY A 22 -6.01 11.43 1.30
C GLY A 22 -6.17 10.57 0.05
N VAL A 23 -6.89 11.06 -0.93
CA VAL A 23 -7.12 10.39 -2.22
C VAL A 23 -6.95 11.40 -3.34
N VAL A 24 -6.14 11.09 -4.33
CA VAL A 24 -5.98 11.93 -5.53
C VAL A 24 -6.08 11.08 -6.78
N VAL A 25 -6.98 11.46 -7.67
CA VAL A 25 -7.13 10.85 -9.00
C VAL A 25 -6.27 11.58 -9.99
N PHE A 26 -5.48 10.85 -10.74
CA PHE A 26 -4.64 11.34 -11.80
C PHE A 26 -5.14 10.85 -13.16
N GLU A 27 -5.16 11.77 -14.13
CA GLU A 27 -5.35 11.47 -15.53
C GLU A 27 -4.18 12.06 -16.33
N ASP A 28 -3.53 11.24 -17.12
CA ASP A 28 -2.35 11.61 -17.92
C ASP A 28 -1.25 12.35 -17.14
N GLY A 29 -1.01 11.88 -15.92
CA GLY A 29 0.01 12.44 -15.02
C GLY A 29 -0.43 13.72 -14.26
N VAL A 30 -1.65 14.22 -14.50
CA VAL A 30 -2.17 15.44 -13.87
C VAL A 30 -3.24 15.09 -12.84
N PRO A 31 -3.23 15.71 -11.64
CA PRO A 31 -4.29 15.51 -10.66
C PRO A 31 -5.57 16.20 -11.13
N VAL A 32 -6.68 15.43 -11.23
CA VAL A 32 -7.98 15.91 -11.71
C VAL A 32 -9.06 15.93 -10.64
N LYS A 33 -8.90 15.15 -9.58
CA LYS A 33 -9.83 15.08 -8.45
C LYS A 33 -9.06 14.78 -7.19
N SER A 34 -9.43 15.42 -6.08
CA SER A 34 -8.87 15.12 -4.76
C SER A 34 -9.94 15.07 -3.69
N LEU A 35 -9.68 14.28 -2.65
CA LEU A 35 -10.49 14.20 -1.45
C LEU A 35 -9.56 14.04 -0.25
N VAL A 36 -9.82 14.78 0.80
CA VAL A 36 -9.28 14.52 2.12
C VAL A 36 -10.44 14.37 3.10
N SER A 37 -10.33 13.44 4.01
CA SER A 37 -11.32 13.27 5.07
C SER A 37 -10.65 12.79 6.35
N LEU A 38 -10.99 13.42 7.46
CA LEU A 38 -10.86 12.77 8.76
C LEU A 38 -11.79 11.56 8.79
N ILE A 39 -11.43 10.55 9.56
CA ILE A 39 -12.20 9.33 9.75
C ILE A 39 -12.37 9.11 11.26
N GLN A 40 -13.59 8.86 11.69
CA GLN A 40 -13.85 8.36 13.04
C GLN A 40 -13.52 6.86 13.07
N PRO A 41 -12.45 6.44 13.78
CA PRO A 41 -12.15 5.02 13.91
C PRO A 41 -13.25 4.30 14.72
N PRO A 42 -13.46 2.97 14.51
CA PRO A 42 -14.31 2.20 15.40
C PRO A 42 -13.87 2.33 16.88
N GLU A 43 -14.81 2.36 17.80
CA GLU A 43 -14.57 2.66 19.21
C GLU A 43 -13.46 1.78 19.81
N GLU A 44 -13.50 0.48 19.54
CA GLU A 44 -12.51 -0.48 20.04
C GLU A 44 -11.08 -0.27 19.50
N PHE A 45 -10.93 0.48 18.40
CA PHE A 45 -9.64 0.84 17.78
C PHE A 45 -9.34 2.34 17.87
N GLY A 46 -10.25 3.14 18.43
CA GLY A 46 -10.21 4.61 18.44
C GLY A 46 -9.28 5.22 19.49
N LYS A 47 -8.50 4.43 20.25
CA LYS A 47 -7.52 4.97 21.19
C LYS A 47 -6.30 5.50 20.47
N PHE A 48 -6.05 6.81 20.56
CA PHE A 48 -4.91 7.46 19.94
C PHE A 48 -3.61 7.20 20.71
N ASN A 49 -2.57 6.76 19.98
CA ASN A 49 -1.22 6.65 20.52
C ASN A 49 -0.51 8.00 20.36
N TRP A 50 0.15 8.47 21.42
CA TRP A 50 0.87 9.75 21.42
C TRP A 50 1.92 9.85 20.30
N TYR A 51 2.57 8.74 19.93
CA TYR A 51 3.58 8.70 18.86
C TYR A 51 2.94 9.02 17.50
N ASN A 52 1.80 8.39 17.18
CA ASN A 52 1.05 8.67 15.97
C ASN A 52 0.57 10.13 15.92
N VAL A 53 0.00 10.62 17.03
CA VAL A 53 -0.41 12.03 17.15
C VAL A 53 0.76 12.99 16.96
N LYS A 54 1.96 12.65 17.45
CA LYS A 54 3.17 13.47 17.25
C LYS A 54 3.57 13.53 15.77
N ILE A 55 3.32 12.48 15.01
CA ILE A 55 3.64 12.39 13.58
C ILE A 55 2.68 13.23 12.75
N HIS A 56 1.37 12.94 12.80
CA HIS A 56 0.38 13.55 11.89
C HIS A 56 -0.45 14.67 12.54
N GLY A 57 -0.29 14.96 13.83
CA GLY A 57 -0.98 16.04 14.53
C GLY A 57 -2.47 15.80 14.82
N ILE A 58 -3.09 14.74 14.29
CA ILE A 58 -4.52 14.46 14.46
C ILE A 58 -4.76 13.94 15.87
N LYS A 59 -5.65 14.59 16.62
CA LYS A 59 -6.05 14.22 17.99
C LYS A 59 -7.41 13.52 17.97
N GLN A 60 -7.68 12.70 18.99
CA GLN A 60 -8.95 12.01 19.14
C GLN A 60 -10.15 12.96 19.10
N SER A 61 -10.04 14.15 19.70
CA SER A 61 -11.10 15.17 19.66
C SER A 61 -11.42 15.70 18.27
N MET A 62 -10.50 15.60 17.33
CA MET A 62 -10.70 16.09 15.95
C MET A 62 -11.54 15.14 15.10
N VAL A 63 -11.64 13.88 15.49
CA VAL A 63 -12.33 12.83 14.72
C VAL A 63 -13.66 12.38 15.34
N GLN A 64 -14.09 12.98 16.46
CA GLN A 64 -15.29 12.58 17.18
C GLN A 64 -16.56 12.71 16.35
N ASP A 65 -16.64 13.76 15.53
CA ASP A 65 -17.76 14.05 14.63
C ASP A 65 -17.40 13.80 13.16
N ALA A 66 -16.26 13.13 12.90
CA ALA A 66 -15.87 12.79 11.54
C ALA A 66 -16.70 11.62 11.00
N PRO A 67 -16.85 11.51 9.67
CA PRO A 67 -17.50 10.35 9.07
C PRO A 67 -16.76 9.07 9.40
N THR A 68 -17.50 7.96 9.50
CA THR A 68 -16.93 6.62 9.59
C THR A 68 -16.36 6.18 8.22
N PHE A 69 -15.50 5.17 8.21
CA PHE A 69 -14.84 4.76 6.97
C PHE A 69 -15.82 4.32 5.87
N ASP A 70 -16.90 3.64 6.20
CA ASP A 70 -17.93 3.22 5.23
C ASP A 70 -18.58 4.43 4.53
N GLN A 71 -18.82 5.53 5.25
CA GLN A 71 -19.32 6.79 4.67
C GLN A 71 -18.28 7.45 3.74
N VAL A 72 -17.00 7.41 4.11
CA VAL A 72 -15.91 7.90 3.25
C VAL A 72 -15.75 7.02 2.03
N TRP A 73 -15.86 5.70 2.20
CA TRP A 73 -15.75 4.72 1.12
C TRP A 73 -16.74 4.96 -0.01
N GLU A 74 -17.99 5.29 0.29
CA GLU A 74 -19.02 5.61 -0.73
C GLU A 74 -18.60 6.76 -1.66
N ARG A 75 -17.73 7.65 -1.20
CA ARG A 75 -17.25 8.80 -1.99
C ARG A 75 -16.06 8.49 -2.90
N ILE A 76 -15.31 7.41 -2.61
CA ILE A 76 -14.06 7.06 -3.30
C ILE A 76 -14.10 5.71 -4.02
N ARG A 77 -15.13 4.88 -3.77
CA ARG A 77 -15.19 3.49 -4.26
C ARG A 77 -15.05 3.37 -5.77
N GLU A 78 -15.65 4.29 -6.52
CA GLU A 78 -15.62 4.26 -7.99
C GLU A 78 -14.25 4.63 -8.54
N ASP A 79 -13.48 5.44 -7.81
CA ASP A 79 -12.12 5.81 -8.19
C ASP A 79 -11.14 4.66 -7.96
N VAL A 80 -11.38 3.84 -6.93
CA VAL A 80 -10.51 2.72 -6.52
C VAL A 80 -10.83 1.42 -7.27
N ALA A 81 -12.13 1.13 -7.49
CA ALA A 81 -12.56 -0.16 -8.05
C ALA A 81 -12.08 -0.34 -9.50
N GLY A 82 -11.42 -1.47 -9.75
CA GLY A 82 -10.91 -1.84 -11.08
C GLY A 82 -9.71 -1.02 -11.56
N GLY A 83 -9.27 -0.02 -10.79
CA GLY A 83 -8.17 0.87 -11.13
C GLY A 83 -6.78 0.38 -10.67
N ILE A 84 -5.81 1.28 -10.82
CA ILE A 84 -4.48 1.12 -10.22
C ILE A 84 -4.36 2.09 -9.07
N VAL A 85 -4.12 1.54 -7.87
CA VAL A 85 -3.87 2.30 -6.65
C VAL A 85 -2.36 2.53 -6.49
N VAL A 86 -1.99 3.73 -6.09
CA VAL A 86 -0.60 4.16 -5.90
C VAL A 86 -0.42 4.55 -4.45
N CYS A 87 0.55 3.97 -3.76
CA CYS A 87 0.87 4.32 -2.38
C CYS A 87 2.38 4.35 -2.17
N HIS A 88 2.81 5.16 -1.21
CA HIS A 88 4.20 5.14 -0.74
C HIS A 88 4.31 4.18 0.46
N ASN A 89 5.06 3.07 0.32
CA ASN A 89 4.99 1.91 1.23
C ASN A 89 3.63 1.18 1.20
N ALA A 90 3.16 0.86 0.00
CA ALA A 90 1.83 0.37 -0.32
C ALA A 90 1.31 -0.83 0.50
N VAL A 91 2.18 -1.59 1.19
CA VAL A 91 1.77 -2.68 2.09
C VAL A 91 0.94 -2.14 3.25
N PHE A 92 1.28 -0.94 3.75
CA PHE A 92 0.55 -0.29 4.83
C PHE A 92 -0.86 0.09 4.37
N ASP A 93 -0.99 0.94 3.36
CA ASP A 93 -2.28 1.49 2.93
C ASP A 93 -3.23 0.44 2.38
N THR A 94 -2.71 -0.51 1.60
CA THR A 94 -3.52 -1.62 1.08
C THR A 94 -4.01 -2.55 2.18
N SER A 95 -3.23 -2.71 3.26
CA SER A 95 -3.65 -3.46 4.45
C SER A 95 -4.74 -2.71 5.21
N VAL A 96 -4.56 -1.40 5.47
CA VAL A 96 -5.56 -0.55 6.13
C VAL A 96 -6.88 -0.58 5.35
N LEU A 97 -6.83 -0.28 4.06
CA LEU A 97 -8.01 -0.28 3.18
C LEU A 97 -8.76 -1.61 3.22
N ARG A 98 -8.04 -2.72 3.04
CA ARG A 98 -8.66 -4.03 3.03
C ARG A 98 -9.29 -4.39 4.38
N ARG A 99 -8.58 -4.13 5.49
CA ARG A 99 -9.08 -4.45 6.84
C ARG A 99 -10.30 -3.63 7.22
N LEU A 100 -10.36 -2.36 6.81
CA LEU A 100 -11.53 -1.52 6.98
C LEU A 100 -12.72 -2.03 6.17
N LEU A 101 -12.53 -2.36 4.90
CA LEU A 101 -13.59 -2.96 4.07
C LEU A 101 -14.13 -4.26 4.68
N GLU A 102 -13.24 -5.14 5.18
CA GLU A 102 -13.64 -6.37 5.85
C GLU A 102 -14.42 -6.10 7.15
N TYR A 103 -13.97 -5.15 7.97
CA TYR A 103 -14.62 -4.76 9.24
C TYR A 103 -16.02 -4.24 9.00
N TYR A 104 -16.21 -3.33 8.06
CA TYR A 104 -17.51 -2.77 7.69
C TYR A 104 -18.35 -3.70 6.81
N ARG A 105 -17.89 -4.95 6.57
CA ARG A 105 -18.57 -5.95 5.73
C ARG A 105 -18.84 -5.48 4.30
N ILE A 106 -18.02 -4.59 3.81
CA ILE A 106 -18.06 -4.09 2.44
C ILE A 106 -17.34 -5.10 1.54
N LYS A 107 -17.90 -5.36 0.38
CA LYS A 107 -17.25 -6.23 -0.62
C LYS A 107 -15.91 -5.61 -1.03
N VAL A 108 -14.81 -6.31 -0.76
CA VAL A 108 -13.49 -5.88 -1.19
C VAL A 108 -13.44 -5.86 -2.72
N PRO A 109 -13.24 -4.70 -3.36
CA PRO A 109 -13.11 -4.62 -4.81
C PRO A 109 -11.80 -5.29 -5.27
N GLU A 110 -11.76 -5.62 -6.55
CA GLU A 110 -10.50 -6.02 -7.17
C GLU A 110 -9.82 -4.78 -7.74
N PHE A 111 -8.56 -4.57 -7.36
CA PHE A 111 -7.71 -3.52 -7.92
C PHE A 111 -6.25 -3.96 -7.91
N ARG A 112 -5.46 -3.35 -8.78
CA ARG A 112 -4.00 -3.49 -8.78
C ARG A 112 -3.37 -2.31 -8.06
N TYR A 113 -2.11 -2.46 -7.67
CA TYR A 113 -1.40 -1.36 -7.03
C TYR A 113 0.09 -1.36 -7.33
N ILE A 114 0.69 -0.18 -7.23
CA ILE A 114 2.13 0.02 -7.33
C ILE A 114 2.65 0.77 -6.09
N CYS A 115 3.88 0.46 -5.68
CA CYS A 115 4.54 1.06 -4.53
C CYS A 115 5.63 2.02 -5.00
N THR A 116 5.48 3.31 -4.71
CA THR A 116 6.44 4.33 -5.15
C THR A 116 7.79 4.26 -4.42
N VAL A 117 7.86 3.66 -3.22
CA VAL A 117 9.16 3.29 -2.61
C VAL A 117 9.95 2.36 -3.54
N LYS A 118 9.30 1.34 -4.11
CA LYS A 118 9.98 0.39 -5.00
C LYS A 118 10.29 0.99 -6.37
N VAL A 119 9.43 1.88 -6.86
CA VAL A 119 9.68 2.65 -8.07
C VAL A 119 10.93 3.52 -7.87
N SER A 120 11.00 4.28 -6.78
CA SER A 120 12.14 5.15 -6.50
C SER A 120 13.45 4.36 -6.30
N GLN A 121 13.40 3.20 -5.66
CA GLN A 121 14.56 2.30 -5.53
C GLN A 121 15.10 1.80 -6.86
N LYS A 122 14.25 1.70 -7.88
CA LYS A 122 14.65 1.24 -9.22
C LYS A 122 15.15 2.37 -10.10
N LEU A 123 14.53 3.54 -10.01
CA LEU A 123 14.83 4.66 -10.91
C LEU A 123 15.90 5.61 -10.36
N TRP A 124 15.92 5.82 -9.06
CA TRP A 124 16.83 6.76 -8.39
C TRP A 124 17.57 6.06 -7.23
N PRO A 125 18.36 4.99 -7.53
CA PRO A 125 19.03 4.19 -6.51
C PRO A 125 20.12 4.95 -5.74
N GLU A 126 20.55 6.10 -6.25
CA GLU A 126 21.56 6.99 -5.65
C GLU A 126 21.02 7.84 -4.48
N LEU A 127 19.71 7.89 -4.27
CA LEU A 127 19.11 8.63 -3.16
C LEU A 127 19.56 8.03 -1.81
N GLU A 128 19.84 8.87 -0.84
CA GLU A 128 20.24 8.47 0.51
C GLU A 128 19.26 7.46 1.13
N ASN A 129 17.98 7.69 0.92
CA ASN A 129 16.91 6.77 1.28
C ASN A 129 15.70 7.01 0.35
N HIS A 130 14.68 6.14 0.46
CA HIS A 130 13.47 6.21 -0.37
C HIS A 130 12.22 6.53 0.45
N LYS A 131 12.36 7.38 1.47
CA LYS A 131 11.21 7.96 2.17
C LYS A 131 10.53 8.99 1.29
N LEU A 132 9.26 9.26 1.57
CA LEU A 132 8.45 10.17 0.78
C LEU A 132 9.05 11.58 0.71
N ASP A 133 9.56 12.10 1.84
CA ASP A 133 10.23 13.40 1.93
C ASP A 133 11.48 13.47 1.05
N THR A 134 12.39 12.50 1.17
CA THR A 134 13.63 12.45 0.41
C THR A 134 13.38 12.35 -1.10
N VAL A 135 12.45 11.48 -1.52
CA VAL A 135 12.10 11.34 -2.95
C VAL A 135 11.40 12.59 -3.47
N SER A 136 10.51 13.18 -2.68
CA SER A 136 9.81 14.41 -3.07
C SER A 136 10.76 15.58 -3.24
N GLU A 137 11.70 15.77 -2.31
CA GLU A 137 12.72 16.82 -2.39
C GLU A 137 13.60 16.66 -3.65
N ALA A 138 14.10 15.45 -3.89
CA ALA A 138 14.94 15.16 -5.05
C ALA A 138 14.21 15.41 -6.39
N LEU A 139 12.90 15.21 -6.42
CA LEU A 139 12.08 15.43 -7.62
C LEU A 139 11.45 16.83 -7.68
N GLY A 140 11.72 17.72 -6.73
CA GLY A 140 11.13 19.06 -6.67
C GLY A 140 9.61 19.06 -6.45
N ILE A 141 9.09 18.07 -5.71
CA ILE A 141 7.68 17.95 -5.35
C ILE A 141 7.47 18.61 -3.98
N ARG A 142 6.52 19.55 -3.90
CA ARG A 142 6.16 20.17 -2.61
C ARG A 142 5.44 19.12 -1.74
N LEU A 143 5.88 19.02 -0.49
CA LEU A 143 5.34 18.09 0.49
C LEU A 143 5.10 18.80 1.82
N ASN A 144 3.89 18.69 2.35
CA ASN A 144 3.59 18.89 3.76
C ASN A 144 3.43 17.52 4.40
N HIS A 145 4.56 16.93 4.82
CA HIS A 145 4.64 15.53 5.24
C HIS A 145 3.72 15.25 6.43
N HIS A 146 3.09 14.09 6.42
CA HIS A 146 2.10 13.62 7.40
C HIS A 146 0.74 14.35 7.35
N GLU A 147 0.45 14.98 6.22
CA GLU A 147 -0.88 15.41 5.84
C GLU A 147 -1.37 14.50 4.71
N ALA A 148 -2.35 13.63 4.96
CA ALA A 148 -2.74 12.54 4.07
C ALA A 148 -3.02 12.97 2.61
N LEU A 149 -3.57 14.18 2.39
CA LEU A 149 -3.75 14.71 1.03
C LEU A 149 -2.43 15.09 0.37
N SER A 150 -1.53 15.74 1.11
CA SER A 150 -0.21 16.12 0.61
C SER A 150 0.63 14.88 0.28
N ASP A 151 0.60 13.87 1.15
CA ASP A 151 1.34 12.64 0.98
C ASP A 151 0.79 11.82 -0.20
N SER A 152 -0.53 11.71 -0.36
CA SER A 152 -1.13 11.08 -1.54
C SER A 152 -0.84 11.84 -2.84
N MET A 153 -0.86 13.19 -2.81
CA MET A 153 -0.49 14.02 -3.96
C MET A 153 0.96 13.77 -4.37
N ALA A 154 1.89 13.83 -3.43
CA ALA A 154 3.32 13.58 -3.68
C ALA A 154 3.55 12.16 -4.22
N CYS A 155 2.89 11.16 -3.65
CA CYS A 155 2.94 9.79 -4.11
C CYS A 155 2.53 9.64 -5.59
N GLY A 156 1.43 10.29 -5.99
CA GLY A 156 0.97 10.28 -7.38
C GLY A 156 1.91 11.01 -8.33
N LEU A 157 2.45 12.17 -7.90
CA LEU A 157 3.42 12.94 -8.69
C LEU A 157 4.75 12.19 -8.87
N ILE A 158 5.22 11.44 -7.86
CA ILE A 158 6.41 10.57 -8.00
C ILE A 158 6.17 9.56 -9.11
N LEU A 159 5.01 8.91 -9.15
CA LEU A 159 4.69 7.95 -10.22
C LEU A 159 4.58 8.64 -11.58
N ALA A 160 3.95 9.81 -11.67
CA ALA A 160 3.83 10.57 -12.91
C ALA A 160 5.20 10.93 -13.48
N LYS A 161 6.12 11.42 -12.64
CA LYS A 161 7.51 11.72 -13.04
C LYS A 161 8.29 10.47 -13.51
N ALA A 162 8.08 9.34 -12.83
CA ALA A 162 8.67 8.07 -13.24
C ALA A 162 8.20 7.62 -14.63
N ILE A 163 6.92 7.79 -14.93
CA ILE A 163 6.32 7.48 -16.23
C ILE A 163 6.85 8.41 -17.31
N GLU A 164 6.94 9.71 -17.02
CA GLU A 164 7.49 10.73 -17.92
C GLU A 164 8.97 10.44 -18.23
N GLU A 165 9.79 10.19 -17.20
CA GLU A 165 11.23 9.90 -17.37
C GLU A 165 11.48 8.66 -18.24
N LYS A 166 10.65 7.61 -18.08
CA LYS A 166 10.75 6.38 -18.87
C LYS A 166 9.96 6.43 -20.18
N GLN A 167 9.27 7.54 -20.44
CA GLN A 167 8.46 7.72 -21.66
C GLN A 167 7.44 6.58 -21.86
N CYS A 168 6.86 6.10 -20.74
CA CYS A 168 5.85 5.06 -20.76
C CYS A 168 4.47 5.67 -20.97
N ASP A 169 3.53 4.89 -21.54
CA ASP A 169 2.15 5.30 -21.79
C ASP A 169 1.17 4.81 -20.67
N SER A 170 1.65 3.95 -19.79
CA SER A 170 0.85 3.34 -18.73
C SER A 170 1.67 2.96 -17.49
N VAL A 171 0.99 2.75 -16.37
CA VAL A 171 1.61 2.24 -15.13
C VAL A 171 2.14 0.83 -15.33
N GLU A 172 1.43 0.03 -16.14
CA GLU A 172 1.82 -1.34 -16.51
C GLU A 172 3.13 -1.34 -17.32
N ALA A 173 3.22 -0.48 -18.30
CA ALA A 173 4.42 -0.35 -19.13
C ALA A 173 5.62 0.09 -18.30
N LEU A 174 5.43 1.07 -17.39
CA LEU A 174 6.48 1.44 -16.43
C LEU A 174 6.91 0.26 -15.57
N ALA A 175 5.94 -0.48 -15.00
CA ALA A 175 6.26 -1.61 -14.14
C ALA A 175 7.07 -2.69 -14.89
N GLU A 176 6.73 -2.98 -16.12
CA GLU A 176 7.46 -3.91 -16.99
C GLU A 176 8.87 -3.39 -17.28
N GLU A 177 9.00 -2.14 -17.70
CA GLU A 177 10.28 -1.48 -18.04
C GLU A 177 11.27 -1.53 -16.87
N ILE A 178 10.82 -1.27 -15.65
CA ILE A 178 11.69 -1.29 -14.46
C ILE A 178 11.77 -2.66 -13.77
N GLY A 179 11.26 -3.72 -14.41
CA GLY A 179 11.31 -5.09 -13.90
C GLY A 179 10.51 -5.29 -12.61
N MET A 180 9.36 -4.65 -12.49
CA MET A 180 8.43 -4.77 -11.37
C MET A 180 7.15 -5.50 -11.77
N ARG A 181 6.54 -6.15 -10.79
CA ARG A 181 5.19 -6.70 -10.89
C ARG A 181 4.25 -5.88 -10.01
N LEU A 182 3.14 -5.41 -10.58
CA LEU A 182 2.06 -4.79 -9.81
C LEU A 182 1.55 -5.74 -8.73
N GLY A 183 1.23 -5.18 -7.59
CA GLY A 183 0.47 -5.87 -6.56
C GLY A 183 -1.01 -5.96 -6.96
N SER A 184 -1.76 -6.79 -6.26
CA SER A 184 -3.21 -6.85 -6.41
C SER A 184 -3.91 -7.14 -5.09
N VAL A 185 -5.07 -6.55 -4.93
CA VAL A 185 -5.98 -6.79 -3.81
C VAL A 185 -7.26 -7.42 -4.34
N SER A 186 -7.74 -8.43 -3.66
CA SER A 186 -9.01 -9.09 -3.93
C SER A 186 -9.60 -9.65 -2.64
N LYS A 187 -10.87 -10.08 -2.68
CA LYS A 187 -11.51 -10.76 -1.54
C LYS A 187 -10.67 -11.94 -1.01
N LYS A 188 -10.00 -12.68 -1.89
CA LYS A 188 -9.28 -13.92 -1.52
C LYS A 188 -7.89 -13.66 -0.96
N LYS A 189 -7.17 -12.66 -1.49
CA LYS A 189 -5.76 -12.45 -1.15
C LYS A 189 -5.26 -11.06 -1.54
N ILE A 190 -4.15 -10.67 -0.90
CA ILE A 190 -3.27 -9.61 -1.37
C ILE A 190 -2.05 -10.27 -2.01
N VAL A 191 -1.69 -9.82 -3.21
CA VAL A 191 -0.43 -10.17 -3.87
C VAL A 191 0.47 -8.95 -3.81
N SER A 192 1.66 -9.09 -3.24
CA SER A 192 2.57 -7.95 -3.07
C SER A 192 3.08 -7.43 -4.42
N CYS A 193 3.12 -6.11 -4.54
CA CYS A 193 3.94 -5.44 -5.52
C CYS A 193 5.41 -5.84 -5.27
N SER A 194 6.14 -6.30 -6.28
CA SER A 194 7.46 -6.89 -6.09
C SER A 194 8.36 -6.69 -7.30
N THR A 195 9.66 -6.59 -7.04
CA THR A 195 10.68 -6.63 -8.07
C THR A 195 10.92 -8.07 -8.56
N ALA A 196 11.52 -8.23 -9.74
CA ALA A 196 11.89 -9.54 -10.27
C ALA A 196 12.82 -10.30 -9.30
N GLU A 197 13.73 -9.59 -8.63
CA GLU A 197 14.64 -10.19 -7.63
C GLU A 197 13.89 -10.69 -6.40
N GLU A 198 12.92 -9.92 -5.88
CA GLU A 198 12.10 -10.35 -4.75
C GLU A 198 11.26 -11.58 -5.09
N VAL A 199 10.69 -11.64 -6.30
CA VAL A 199 9.97 -12.81 -6.80
C VAL A 199 10.89 -14.03 -6.83
N ARG A 200 12.11 -13.87 -7.34
CA ARG A 200 13.11 -14.92 -7.40
C ARG A 200 13.53 -15.40 -6.01
N ARG A 201 13.79 -14.48 -5.07
CA ARG A 201 14.11 -14.81 -3.67
C ARG A 201 12.98 -15.55 -2.96
N GLN A 202 11.73 -15.14 -3.17
CA GLN A 202 10.55 -15.80 -2.60
C GLN A 202 10.37 -17.22 -3.17
N SER A 203 10.62 -17.42 -4.45
CA SER A 203 10.56 -18.73 -5.10
C SER A 203 11.61 -19.69 -4.54
N LEU A 204 12.85 -19.21 -4.35
CA LEU A 204 13.93 -20.00 -3.74
C LEU A 204 13.63 -20.37 -2.28
N LYS A 205 13.10 -19.44 -1.47
CA LYS A 205 12.68 -19.73 -0.08
C LYS A 205 11.58 -20.80 -0.03
N LYS A 206 10.58 -20.72 -0.92
CA LYS A 206 9.50 -21.73 -1.00
C LYS A 206 10.02 -23.10 -1.41
N ALA A 207 10.98 -23.16 -2.33
CA ALA A 207 11.62 -24.41 -2.75
C ALA A 207 12.41 -25.04 -1.59
N GLY A 208 13.21 -24.26 -0.86
CA GLY A 208 13.95 -24.71 0.32
C GLY A 208 13.05 -25.24 1.43
N THR A 209 11.95 -24.54 1.72
CA THR A 209 10.97 -24.97 2.75
C THR A 209 10.25 -26.26 2.35
N ARG A 210 9.94 -26.46 1.05
CA ARG A 210 9.37 -27.71 0.54
C ARG A 210 10.35 -28.88 0.67
N HIS A 211 11.63 -28.64 0.40
CA HIS A 211 12.65 -29.67 0.51
C HIS A 211 12.89 -30.08 1.98
N TYR A 212 12.92 -29.13 2.90
CA TYR A 212 13.01 -29.39 4.34
C TYR A 212 11.80 -30.18 4.88
N ARG A 213 10.57 -29.79 4.52
CA ARG A 213 9.36 -30.52 4.92
C ARG A 213 9.33 -31.95 4.36
N ARG A 214 9.81 -32.16 3.13
CA ARG A 214 9.87 -33.49 2.50
C ARG A 214 10.88 -34.41 3.19
N ARG A 215 12.07 -33.88 3.56
CA ARG A 215 13.07 -34.63 4.34
C ARG A 215 12.58 -34.97 5.73
N ARG A 216 11.89 -34.07 6.42
CA ARG A 216 11.36 -34.34 7.76
C ARG A 216 10.25 -35.39 7.74
N LYS A 217 9.41 -35.44 6.69
CA LYS A 217 8.39 -36.47 6.54
C LYS A 217 9.00 -37.84 6.27
N GLN A 218 10.04 -37.90 5.47
CA GLN A 218 10.77 -39.18 5.20
C GLN A 218 11.49 -39.71 6.44
N SER A 219 12.00 -38.83 7.33
CA SER A 219 12.63 -39.27 8.57
C SER A 219 11.64 -39.75 9.64
N THR A 220 10.40 -39.25 9.66
CA THR A 220 9.33 -39.75 10.55
C THR A 220 8.77 -41.09 10.05
N ASP A 221 8.58 -41.24 8.76
CA ASP A 221 8.07 -42.50 8.16
C ASP A 221 9.07 -43.67 8.34
N ASN A 222 10.40 -43.39 8.39
CA ASN A 222 11.42 -44.39 8.65
C ASN A 222 11.54 -44.82 10.13
N GLN A 223 11.11 -43.95 11.09
CA GLN A 223 11.12 -44.28 12.51
C GLN A 223 9.91 -45.10 12.96
N GLU A 224 8.78 -45.00 12.27
CA GLU A 224 7.58 -45.79 12.54
C GLU A 224 7.68 -47.20 11.94
N GLY A 225 8.56 -47.44 10.93
CA GLY A 225 8.80 -48.76 10.32
C GLY A 225 9.73 -49.67 11.10
N GLU A 226 10.53 -49.16 12.08
CA GLU A 226 11.47 -49.99 12.89
C GLU A 226 10.91 -50.45 14.23
N GLN A 227 9.65 -50.14 14.57
CA GLN A 227 9.03 -50.56 15.83
C GLN A 227 8.02 -51.71 15.69
N THR A 228 7.99 -52.38 14.54
CA THR A 228 7.10 -53.55 14.34
C THR A 228 7.93 -54.76 13.84
N ILE A 229 8.73 -55.34 14.74
CA ILE A 229 9.21 -56.74 14.69
C ILE A 229 9.24 -57.25 16.13
#